data_9c21b68fbad0b5e140bcb6eac8b7f9a3
#
_entry.id   9c21b68fbad0b5e140bcb6eac8b7f9a3
#
_cell.length_a   1.000
_cell.length_b   1.000
_cell.length_c   1.000
_cell.angle_alpha   90.00
_cell.angle_beta   90.00
_cell.angle_gamma   90.00
#
_symmetry.space_group_name_H-M   'P 1'
#
loop_
_entity.id
_entity.type
_entity.pdbx_description
1 polymer ?
#
loop_
_entity_poly.entity_id
_entity_poly.type
_entity_poly.pdbx_seq_one_letter_code
_entity_poly.pdbx_strand_id
1 'polypeptide(L)'
;MEEILNAVTHGIGAVAAAIGLVFLVLLAHQYGSVWHVVSFGIYGATLFLMYLMSTLYHSFRNERVKSLFKIFDHSAIYLLIAGTYTPFALIILHGWLGWTMLGVIWSLALVGILLTRFYVNRFHKLSTLCYVLMGWLIVICIKPMLERL
;
A
#
# COMPACT_ATOMS: atom_id res chain seq x y z
N MET A 1 5.91 -24.07 -10.60
CA MET A 1 4.93 -24.33 -9.50
C MET A 1 4.74 -23.10 -8.64
N GLU A 2 5.79 -22.40 -8.25
CA GLU A 2 5.75 -21.16 -7.43
C GLU A 2 4.89 -20.04 -8.03
N GLU A 3 5.00 -19.77 -9.35
CA GLU A 3 4.21 -18.73 -10.03
C GLU A 3 2.70 -18.99 -9.93
N ILE A 4 2.27 -20.25 -10.08
CA ILE A 4 0.85 -20.61 -9.97
C ILE A 4 0.38 -20.45 -8.52
N LEU A 5 1.19 -20.87 -7.56
CA LEU A 5 0.86 -20.74 -6.14
C LEU A 5 0.73 -19.26 -5.76
N ASN A 6 1.66 -18.42 -6.19
CA ASN A 6 1.62 -16.97 -5.96
C ASN A 6 0.38 -16.33 -6.63
N ALA A 7 0.08 -16.68 -7.88
CA ALA A 7 -1.11 -16.19 -8.57
C ALA A 7 -2.40 -16.57 -7.84
N VAL A 8 -2.51 -17.80 -7.36
CA VAL A 8 -3.72 -18.27 -6.65
C VAL A 8 -3.84 -17.62 -5.27
N THR A 9 -2.77 -17.63 -4.48
CA THR A 9 -2.81 -17.06 -3.11
C THR A 9 -3.07 -15.54 -3.13
N HIS A 10 -2.43 -14.81 -4.05
CA HIS A 10 -2.67 -13.37 -4.20
C HIS A 10 -4.04 -13.07 -4.83
N GLY A 11 -4.54 -13.94 -5.73
CA GLY A 11 -5.90 -13.83 -6.24
C GLY A 11 -6.96 -13.96 -5.14
N ILE A 12 -6.80 -14.93 -4.25
CA ILE A 12 -7.64 -15.05 -3.03
C ILE A 12 -7.50 -13.79 -2.16
N GLY A 13 -6.27 -13.28 -1.99
CA GLY A 13 -6.01 -12.04 -1.27
C GLY A 13 -6.71 -10.83 -1.90
N ALA A 14 -6.74 -10.74 -3.23
CA ALA A 14 -7.44 -9.67 -3.94
C ALA A 14 -8.95 -9.70 -3.69
N VAL A 15 -9.57 -10.89 -3.75
CA VAL A 15 -11.00 -11.05 -3.43
C VAL A 15 -11.29 -10.68 -1.98
N ALA A 16 -10.48 -11.16 -1.05
CA ALA A 16 -10.62 -10.83 0.38
C ALA A 16 -10.43 -9.33 0.64
N ALA A 17 -9.46 -8.69 -0.03
CA ALA A 17 -9.22 -7.24 0.08
C ALA A 17 -10.38 -6.41 -0.50
N ALA A 18 -10.99 -6.86 -1.61
CA ALA A 18 -12.17 -6.20 -2.18
C ALA A 18 -13.37 -6.26 -1.22
N ILE A 19 -13.63 -7.44 -0.65
CA ILE A 19 -14.69 -7.61 0.36
C ILE A 19 -14.39 -6.75 1.59
N GLY A 20 -13.15 -6.81 2.10
CA GLY A 20 -12.71 -6.02 3.25
C GLY A 20 -12.83 -4.52 3.03
N LEU A 21 -12.49 -4.02 1.83
CA LEU A 21 -12.67 -2.61 1.46
C LEU A 21 -14.14 -2.18 1.58
N VAL A 22 -15.07 -2.98 1.04
CA VAL A 22 -16.51 -2.67 1.13
C VAL A 22 -16.95 -2.60 2.59
N PHE A 23 -16.59 -3.60 3.41
CA PHE A 23 -16.93 -3.61 4.84
C PHE A 23 -16.34 -2.43 5.59
N LEU A 24 -15.05 -2.11 5.36
CA LEU A 24 -14.38 -0.98 6.01
C LEU A 24 -15.07 0.35 5.69
N VAL A 25 -15.42 0.58 4.41
CA VAL A 25 -16.10 1.81 3.98
C VAL A 25 -17.51 1.89 4.54
N LEU A 26 -18.27 0.78 4.56
CA LEU A 26 -19.62 0.76 5.12
C LEU A 26 -19.61 1.04 6.63
N LEU A 27 -18.71 0.39 7.38
CA LEU A 27 -18.57 0.62 8.82
C LEU A 27 -18.09 2.04 9.11
N ALA A 28 -17.14 2.55 8.33
CA ALA A 28 -16.66 3.92 8.44
C ALA A 28 -17.76 4.95 8.16
N HIS A 29 -18.63 4.66 7.20
CA HIS A 29 -19.78 5.51 6.90
C HIS A 29 -20.81 5.50 8.03
N GLN A 30 -21.05 4.33 8.63
CA GLN A 30 -22.08 4.16 9.67
C GLN A 30 -21.63 4.69 11.03
N TYR A 31 -20.37 4.46 11.42
CA TYR A 31 -19.86 4.69 12.78
C TYR A 31 -18.73 5.72 12.85
N GLY A 32 -18.21 6.18 11.73
CA GLY A 32 -17.06 7.06 11.67
C GLY A 32 -17.39 8.45 11.15
N SER A 33 -16.33 9.17 10.82
CA SER A 33 -16.38 10.48 10.16
C SER A 33 -15.97 10.36 8.69
N VAL A 34 -16.05 11.47 7.95
CA VAL A 34 -15.55 11.57 6.57
C VAL A 34 -14.08 11.12 6.47
N TRP A 35 -13.26 11.43 7.47
CA TRP A 35 -11.85 11.02 7.52
C TRP A 35 -11.67 9.51 7.63
N HIS A 36 -12.56 8.80 8.34
CA HIS A 36 -12.58 7.34 8.40
C HIS A 36 -12.92 6.75 7.02
N VAL A 37 -13.96 7.28 6.35
CA VAL A 37 -14.36 6.81 5.03
C VAL A 37 -13.24 6.99 4.01
N VAL A 38 -12.64 8.18 3.96
CA VAL A 38 -11.56 8.51 3.03
C VAL A 38 -10.32 7.65 3.30
N SER A 39 -9.87 7.60 4.55
CA SER A 39 -8.63 6.90 4.89
C SER A 39 -8.73 5.39 4.74
N PHE A 40 -9.84 4.77 5.17
CA PHE A 40 -10.06 3.34 5.00
C PHE A 40 -10.35 2.97 3.55
N GLY A 41 -10.99 3.87 2.78
CA GLY A 41 -11.14 3.72 1.34
C GLY A 41 -9.79 3.69 0.62
N ILE A 42 -8.88 4.62 0.93
CA ILE A 42 -7.52 4.65 0.37
C ILE A 42 -6.75 3.38 0.77
N TYR A 43 -6.76 3.02 2.06
CA TYR A 43 -6.08 1.81 2.53
C TYR A 43 -6.59 0.55 1.83
N GLY A 44 -7.90 0.32 1.83
CA GLY A 44 -8.48 -0.87 1.22
C GLY A 44 -8.28 -0.93 -0.30
N ALA A 45 -8.35 0.24 -0.99
CA ALA A 45 -8.09 0.31 -2.43
C ALA A 45 -6.62 -0.01 -2.76
N THR A 46 -5.66 0.49 -1.98
CA THR A 46 -4.24 0.19 -2.18
C THR A 46 -3.92 -1.27 -1.85
N LEU A 47 -4.56 -1.86 -0.85
CA LEU A 47 -4.43 -3.28 -0.52
C LEU A 47 -4.98 -4.18 -1.65
N PHE A 48 -6.16 -3.87 -2.16
CA PHE A 48 -6.75 -4.57 -3.30
C PHE A 48 -5.85 -4.45 -4.53
N LEU A 49 -5.38 -3.25 -4.84
CA LEU A 49 -4.51 -2.99 -5.99
C LEU A 49 -3.20 -3.79 -5.90
N MET A 50 -2.59 -3.88 -4.72
CA MET A 50 -1.36 -4.64 -4.51
C MET A 50 -1.58 -6.13 -4.82
N TYR A 51 -2.61 -6.74 -4.26
CA TYR A 51 -2.91 -8.14 -4.52
C TYR A 51 -3.29 -8.39 -5.99
N LEU A 52 -4.05 -7.47 -6.60
CA LEU A 52 -4.44 -7.57 -8.00
C LEU A 52 -3.21 -7.50 -8.93
N MET A 53 -2.33 -6.52 -8.75
CA MET A 53 -1.13 -6.37 -9.59
C MET A 53 -0.19 -7.57 -9.44
N SER A 54 -0.03 -8.08 -8.24
CA SER A 54 0.76 -9.28 -7.97
C SER A 54 0.15 -10.53 -8.61
N THR A 55 -1.16 -10.71 -8.52
CA THR A 55 -1.87 -11.81 -9.20
C THR A 55 -1.65 -11.77 -10.70
N LEU A 56 -1.79 -10.60 -11.31
CA LEU A 56 -1.59 -10.43 -12.75
C LEU A 56 -0.14 -10.68 -13.16
N TYR A 57 0.83 -10.16 -12.40
CA TYR A 57 2.25 -10.41 -12.64
C TYR A 57 2.57 -11.91 -12.67
N HIS A 58 2.06 -12.68 -11.71
CA HIS A 58 2.31 -14.12 -11.63
C HIS A 58 1.47 -14.97 -12.62
N SER A 59 0.38 -14.38 -13.17
CA SER A 59 -0.50 -15.10 -14.11
C SER A 59 -0.03 -15.01 -15.56
N PHE A 60 0.65 -13.93 -15.96
CA PHE A 60 1.06 -13.76 -17.34
C PHE A 60 2.31 -14.55 -17.69
N ARG A 61 2.26 -15.22 -18.87
CA ARG A 61 3.39 -15.97 -19.45
C ARG A 61 4.15 -15.19 -20.51
N ASN A 62 3.52 -14.19 -21.12
CA ASN A 62 4.17 -13.35 -22.12
C ASN A 62 5.19 -12.43 -21.44
N GLU A 63 6.46 -12.54 -21.79
CA GLU A 63 7.57 -11.83 -21.15
C GLU A 63 7.42 -10.29 -21.18
N ARG A 64 6.88 -9.72 -22.26
CA ARG A 64 6.66 -8.27 -22.35
C ARG A 64 5.59 -7.80 -21.37
N VAL A 65 4.46 -8.53 -21.33
CA VAL A 65 3.35 -8.24 -20.41
C VAL A 65 3.80 -8.46 -18.97
N LYS A 66 4.47 -9.57 -18.70
CA LYS A 66 5.01 -9.90 -17.38
C LYS A 66 5.99 -8.84 -16.88
N SER A 67 6.88 -8.34 -17.74
CA SER A 67 7.82 -7.25 -17.40
C SER A 67 7.09 -5.96 -17.02
N LEU A 68 6.00 -5.62 -17.70
CA LEU A 68 5.18 -4.47 -17.35
C LEU A 68 4.50 -4.64 -16.00
N PHE A 69 3.86 -5.80 -15.78
CA PHE A 69 3.18 -6.08 -14.51
C PHE A 69 4.13 -6.23 -13.33
N LYS A 70 5.38 -6.62 -13.56
CA LYS A 70 6.44 -6.58 -12.54
C LYS A 70 6.65 -5.15 -11.99
N ILE A 71 6.62 -4.14 -12.86
CA ILE A 71 6.73 -2.74 -12.42
C ILE A 71 5.52 -2.34 -11.58
N PHE A 72 4.31 -2.72 -12.00
CA PHE A 72 3.09 -2.41 -11.26
C PHE A 72 3.02 -3.13 -9.90
N ASP A 73 3.39 -4.41 -9.85
CA ASP A 73 3.46 -5.21 -8.63
C ASP A 73 4.37 -4.56 -7.59
N HIS A 74 5.60 -4.21 -7.97
CA HIS A 74 6.54 -3.53 -7.07
C HIS A 74 6.11 -2.10 -6.71
N SER A 75 5.48 -1.38 -7.62
CA SER A 75 4.95 -0.03 -7.38
C SER A 75 3.78 -0.06 -6.41
N ALA A 76 2.94 -1.08 -6.47
CA ALA A 76 1.78 -1.23 -5.61
C ALA A 76 2.17 -1.42 -4.13
N ILE A 77 3.37 -1.93 -3.84
CA ILE A 77 3.89 -2.04 -2.47
C ILE A 77 4.09 -0.63 -1.86
N TYR A 78 4.66 0.32 -2.61
CA TYR A 78 4.80 1.71 -2.15
C TYR A 78 3.44 2.34 -1.86
N LEU A 79 2.46 2.12 -2.76
CA LEU A 79 1.08 2.62 -2.57
C LEU A 79 0.44 2.01 -1.32
N LEU A 80 0.62 0.71 -1.10
CA LEU A 80 0.08 0.04 0.09
C LEU A 80 0.71 0.58 1.37
N ILE A 81 2.02 0.80 1.41
CA ILE A 81 2.68 1.38 2.58
C ILE A 81 2.07 2.77 2.86
N ALA A 82 2.00 3.66 1.87
CA ALA A 82 1.40 4.99 2.05
C ALA A 82 -0.08 4.91 2.42
N GLY A 83 -0.84 4.00 1.80
CA GLY A 83 -2.24 3.73 2.12
C GLY A 83 -2.44 3.28 3.56
N THR A 84 -1.54 2.43 4.07
CA THR A 84 -1.58 1.96 5.48
C THR A 84 -1.34 3.11 6.47
N TYR A 85 -0.46 4.05 6.16
CA TYR A 85 -0.23 5.23 7.00
C TYR A 85 -1.40 6.22 7.02
N THR A 86 -2.22 6.23 5.97
CA THR A 86 -3.28 7.22 5.79
C THR A 86 -4.28 7.27 6.95
N PRO A 87 -4.86 6.15 7.44
CA PRO A 87 -5.75 6.19 8.60
C PRO A 87 -5.05 6.67 9.88
N PHE A 88 -3.82 6.25 10.13
CA PHE A 88 -3.06 6.72 11.30
C PHE A 88 -2.80 8.23 11.25
N ALA A 89 -2.45 8.75 10.07
CA ALA A 89 -2.17 10.17 9.88
C ALA A 89 -3.44 11.04 10.02
N LEU A 90 -4.55 10.62 9.40
CA LEU A 90 -5.77 11.44 9.34
C LEU A 90 -6.66 11.30 10.59
N ILE A 91 -6.68 10.12 11.23
CA ILE A 91 -7.58 9.84 12.34
C ILE A 91 -6.87 10.02 13.68
N ILE A 92 -5.70 9.39 13.87
CA ILE A 92 -5.01 9.36 15.15
C ILE A 92 -4.12 10.59 15.33
N LEU A 93 -3.16 10.80 14.43
CA LEU A 93 -2.22 11.92 14.52
C LEU A 93 -2.89 13.26 14.29
N HIS A 94 -3.86 13.35 13.40
CA HIS A 94 -4.59 14.54 12.96
C HIS A 94 -3.81 15.87 13.12
N GLY A 95 -4.37 17.01 12.67
CA GLY A 95 -3.70 18.30 12.73
C GLY A 95 -2.40 18.34 11.89
N TRP A 96 -1.50 19.27 12.22
CA TRP A 96 -0.29 19.50 11.43
C TRP A 96 0.64 18.28 11.35
N LEU A 97 0.76 17.51 12.43
CA LEU A 97 1.62 16.34 12.49
C LEU A 97 1.10 15.23 11.56
N GLY A 98 -0.23 14.99 11.55
CA GLY A 98 -0.86 14.03 10.65
C GLY A 98 -0.67 14.41 9.18
N TRP A 99 -0.90 15.68 8.83
CA TRP A 99 -0.70 16.17 7.47
C TRP A 99 0.75 16.11 7.01
N THR A 100 1.70 16.43 7.90
CA THR A 100 3.13 16.31 7.61
C THR A 100 3.52 14.85 7.34
N MET A 101 3.09 13.92 8.20
CA MET A 101 3.35 12.49 8.00
C MET A 101 2.74 11.99 6.69
N LEU A 102 1.50 12.38 6.40
CA LEU A 102 0.82 12.02 5.16
C LEU A 102 1.60 12.54 3.94
N GLY A 103 2.01 13.80 3.96
CA GLY A 103 2.79 14.41 2.88
C GLY A 103 4.13 13.71 2.65
N VAL A 104 4.85 13.41 3.73
CA VAL A 104 6.14 12.71 3.66
C VAL A 104 5.97 11.31 3.07
N ILE A 105 5.05 10.50 3.62
CA ILE A 105 4.92 9.09 3.19
C ILE A 105 4.44 8.98 1.73
N TRP A 106 3.48 9.81 1.31
CA TRP A 106 3.01 9.81 -0.08
C TRP A 106 4.06 10.35 -1.05
N SER A 107 4.86 11.34 -0.65
CA SER A 107 6.00 11.83 -1.46
C SER A 107 7.05 10.74 -1.65
N LEU A 108 7.40 10.01 -0.58
CA LEU A 108 8.33 8.88 -0.65
C LEU A 108 7.78 7.75 -1.54
N ALA A 109 6.48 7.47 -1.44
CA ALA A 109 5.84 6.47 -2.29
C ALA A 109 5.91 6.86 -3.77
N LEU A 110 5.61 8.10 -4.11
CA LEU A 110 5.72 8.61 -5.50
C LEU A 110 7.15 8.51 -6.03
N VAL A 111 8.14 8.93 -5.25
CA VAL A 111 9.56 8.79 -5.63
C VAL A 111 9.91 7.32 -5.82
N GLY A 112 9.50 6.44 -4.91
CA GLY A 112 9.74 4.99 -5.00
C GLY A 112 9.13 4.38 -6.26
N ILE A 113 7.90 4.76 -6.62
CA ILE A 113 7.22 4.32 -7.85
C ILE A 113 7.98 4.78 -9.10
N LEU A 114 8.39 6.04 -9.14
CA LEU A 114 9.17 6.56 -10.26
C LEU A 114 10.51 5.82 -10.42
N LEU A 115 11.18 5.54 -9.31
CA LEU A 115 12.44 4.81 -9.31
C LEU A 115 12.27 3.33 -9.68
N THR A 116 11.14 2.70 -9.35
CA THR A 116 10.86 1.30 -9.67
C THR A 116 11.00 1.03 -11.17
N ARG A 117 10.56 1.94 -12.03
CA ARG A 117 10.69 1.82 -13.49
C ARG A 117 12.15 1.61 -13.93
N PHE A 118 13.10 2.26 -13.25
CA PHE A 118 14.52 2.24 -13.63
C PHE A 118 15.28 1.12 -12.92
N TYR A 119 14.87 0.71 -11.73
CA TYR A 119 15.67 -0.15 -10.85
C TYR A 119 15.08 -1.53 -10.60
N VAL A 120 13.81 -1.81 -10.95
CA VAL A 120 13.13 -3.08 -10.66
C VAL A 120 13.87 -4.32 -11.16
N ASN A 121 14.58 -4.21 -12.27
CA ASN A 121 15.34 -5.32 -12.84
C ASN A 121 16.82 -5.37 -12.42
N ARG A 122 17.33 -4.31 -11.79
CA ARG A 122 18.77 -4.16 -11.51
C ARG A 122 19.12 -4.14 -10.04
N PHE A 123 18.24 -3.62 -9.18
CA PHE A 123 18.53 -3.38 -7.77
C PHE A 123 17.38 -3.79 -6.84
N HIS A 124 17.01 -5.08 -6.83
CA HIS A 124 15.94 -5.59 -5.95
C HIS A 124 16.17 -5.27 -4.46
N LYS A 125 17.41 -5.37 -4.01
CA LYS A 125 17.77 -5.08 -2.60
C LYS A 125 17.51 -3.62 -2.22
N LEU A 126 17.67 -2.68 -3.16
CA LEU A 126 17.41 -1.27 -2.91
C LEU A 126 15.91 -1.00 -2.71
N SER A 127 15.05 -1.60 -3.54
CA SER A 127 13.59 -1.49 -3.36
C SER A 127 13.15 -2.04 -2.01
N THR A 128 13.66 -3.22 -1.63
CA THR A 128 13.37 -3.82 -0.32
C THR A 128 13.80 -2.92 0.82
N LEU A 129 14.98 -2.33 0.75
CA LEU A 129 15.47 -1.38 1.77
C LEU A 129 14.55 -0.16 1.87
N CYS A 130 14.11 0.40 0.73
CA CYS A 130 13.16 1.53 0.73
C CYS A 130 11.82 1.16 1.38
N TYR A 131 11.27 -0.03 1.09
CA TYR A 131 10.03 -0.50 1.75
C TYR A 131 10.19 -0.61 3.25
N VAL A 132 11.31 -1.20 3.72
CA VAL A 132 11.60 -1.34 5.15
C VAL A 132 11.73 0.03 5.80
N LEU A 133 12.52 0.94 5.23
CA LEU A 133 12.70 2.28 5.77
C LEU A 133 11.37 3.06 5.83
N MET A 134 10.55 2.99 4.79
CA MET A 134 9.23 3.61 4.79
C MET A 134 8.32 3.00 5.86
N GLY A 135 8.31 1.66 6.01
CA GLY A 135 7.52 0.98 7.03
C GLY A 135 7.94 1.36 8.46
N TRP A 136 9.22 1.63 8.70
CA TRP A 136 9.75 2.00 10.00
C TRP A 136 9.54 3.48 10.38
N LEU A 137 9.14 4.34 9.45
CA LEU A 137 8.84 5.75 9.76
C LEU A 137 7.79 5.92 10.85
N ILE A 138 6.86 4.95 11.03
CA ILE A 138 5.84 5.01 12.08
C ILE A 138 6.45 5.08 13.48
N VAL A 139 7.65 4.51 13.68
CA VAL A 139 8.34 4.50 14.97
C VAL A 139 8.63 5.92 15.46
N ILE A 140 8.88 6.86 14.55
CA ILE A 140 9.08 8.29 14.88
C ILE A 140 7.82 8.90 15.51
N CYS A 141 6.65 8.44 15.09
CA CYS A 141 5.36 8.95 15.55
C CYS A 141 4.70 8.07 16.62
N ILE A 142 5.36 7.01 17.09
CA ILE A 142 4.76 6.05 18.04
C ILE A 142 4.36 6.73 19.35
N LYS A 143 5.21 7.61 19.89
CA LYS A 143 4.92 8.34 21.14
C LYS A 143 3.70 9.24 21.00
N PRO A 144 3.65 10.20 20.05
CA PRO A 144 2.46 11.03 19.86
C PRO A 144 1.21 10.23 19.45
N MET A 145 1.34 9.06 18.85
CA MET A 145 0.20 8.17 18.61
C MET A 145 -0.35 7.57 19.90
N LEU A 146 0.51 7.05 20.78
CA LEU A 146 0.09 6.46 22.05
C LEU A 146 -0.52 7.49 23.01
N GLU A 147 -0.09 8.74 22.94
CA GLU A 147 -0.64 9.86 23.74
C GLU A 147 -2.04 10.32 23.26
N ARG A 148 -2.48 9.88 22.07
CA ARG A 148 -3.77 10.29 21.45
C ARG A 148 -4.77 9.15 21.28
N LEU A 149 -4.39 7.92 21.61
CA LEU A 149 -5.25 6.74 21.67
C LEU A 149 -5.97 6.68 23.00
#